data_9c749c9b1b0733d72be94e5e300c93fc
#
_entry.id   9c749c9b1b0733d72be94e5e300c93fc
#
_cell.length_a   1.000
_cell.length_b   1.000
_cell.length_c   1.000
_cell.angle_alpha   90.00
_cell.angle_beta   90.00
_cell.angle_gamma   90.00
#
_symmetry.space_group_name_H-M   'P 1'
#
loop_
_entity.id
_entity.type
_entity.pdbx_description
1 polymer ?
#
loop_
_entity_poly.entity_id
_entity_poly.type
_entity_poly.pdbx_seq_one_letter_code
_entity_poly.pdbx_strand_id
1 'polypeptide(L)'
;MICDRLRFEEACLHVNNGDRLIKGIGTKHEKTVHAVLKNYFEPFHDSQEQKIGGYIADIVGENGIIEIQTGQFSHLTDKLEVFLPVSHVTVVYPVYVKKKIVTIDGETGEVKSRRTSPLKETAYEIFRELFPICRHLTNANLSFAIMLLECDEYRIPPESIGKKKNRRGRLSVLDRIPTALIDEIHINCPEDWEQLIPCLFEKDYTTADLAVRAGISRETASMALSALFRGGIVSRTGKKGGAYTYRFFRQPEYYSD
;
A
#
# COMPACT_ATOMS: atom_id res chain seq x y z
N MET A 1 -14.41 1.75 -9.54
CA MET A 1 -13.96 3.09 -10.02
C MET A 1 -12.99 2.82 -11.16
N ILE A 2 -13.10 3.51 -12.29
CA ILE A 2 -12.16 3.34 -13.40
C ILE A 2 -10.90 4.10 -13.01
N CYS A 3 -9.72 3.45 -13.11
CA CYS A 3 -8.42 4.04 -12.87
C CYS A 3 -8.26 5.34 -13.68
N ASP A 4 -8.16 6.49 -13.01
CA ASP A 4 -8.08 7.80 -13.66
C ASP A 4 -6.62 8.21 -13.87
N ARG A 5 -6.04 7.73 -14.96
CA ARG A 5 -4.64 8.00 -15.30
C ARG A 5 -4.36 9.46 -15.59
N LEU A 6 -5.31 10.17 -16.19
CA LEU A 6 -5.15 11.59 -16.49
C LEU A 6 -5.06 12.42 -15.22
N ARG A 7 -5.98 12.19 -14.28
CA ARG A 7 -5.93 12.83 -12.96
C ARG A 7 -4.64 12.52 -12.20
N PHE A 8 -4.14 11.29 -12.34
CA PHE A 8 -2.87 10.92 -11.71
C PHE A 8 -1.68 11.64 -12.35
N GLU A 9 -1.66 11.77 -13.67
CA GLU A 9 -0.64 12.56 -14.38
C GLU A 9 -0.67 14.04 -13.97
N GLU A 10 -1.86 14.63 -13.85
CA GLU A 10 -2.03 16.00 -13.35
C GLU A 10 -1.49 16.14 -11.92
N ALA A 11 -1.80 15.21 -11.02
CA ALA A 11 -1.26 15.20 -9.66
C ALA A 11 0.27 15.10 -9.64
N CYS A 12 0.86 14.26 -10.50
CA CYS A 12 2.30 14.17 -10.66
C CYS A 12 2.91 15.49 -11.14
N LEU A 13 2.31 16.13 -12.13
CA LEU A 13 2.77 17.41 -12.65
C LEU A 13 2.67 18.53 -11.60
N HIS A 14 1.55 18.58 -10.86
CA HIS A 14 1.35 19.57 -9.79
C HIS A 14 2.44 19.49 -8.72
N VAL A 15 2.74 18.27 -8.25
CA VAL A 15 3.76 18.07 -7.21
C VAL A 15 5.18 18.29 -7.71
N ASN A 16 5.49 17.89 -8.96
CA ASN A 16 6.84 17.99 -9.53
C ASN A 16 7.20 19.41 -9.99
N ASN A 17 6.22 20.23 -10.40
CA ASN A 17 6.45 21.63 -10.80
C ASN A 17 6.77 22.55 -9.61
N GLY A 18 6.54 22.10 -8.39
CA GLY A 18 6.94 22.81 -7.19
C GLY A 18 8.37 22.49 -6.79
N ASP A 19 9.43 23.08 -7.35
CA ASP A 19 10.87 23.16 -6.94
C ASP A 19 11.42 22.08 -5.95
N ARG A 20 10.73 20.92 -5.79
CA ARG A 20 11.05 19.90 -4.77
C ARG A 20 12.31 19.12 -5.08
N LEU A 21 12.67 18.97 -6.35
CA LEU A 21 13.84 18.17 -6.76
C LEU A 21 15.18 18.84 -6.40
N ILE A 22 15.21 20.17 -6.25
CA ILE A 22 16.46 20.91 -6.07
C ILE A 22 16.65 21.39 -4.62
N LYS A 23 15.58 21.66 -3.87
CA LYS A 23 15.65 22.24 -2.50
C LYS A 23 15.46 21.24 -1.36
N GLY A 24 15.11 19.98 -1.64
CA GLY A 24 14.66 18.99 -0.64
C GLY A 24 15.65 17.90 -0.27
N ILE A 25 16.90 17.94 -0.73
CA ILE A 25 17.90 16.94 -0.34
C ILE A 25 18.21 17.11 1.16
N GLY A 26 17.64 16.22 2.00
CA GLY A 26 17.97 16.14 3.43
C GLY A 26 16.98 16.77 4.42
N THR A 27 15.88 17.34 3.97
CA THR A 27 14.83 17.84 4.89
C THR A 27 13.79 16.75 5.18
N LYS A 28 13.17 16.79 6.39
CA LYS A 28 12.06 15.89 6.80
C LYS A 28 10.76 16.28 6.09
N HIS A 29 10.78 16.33 4.75
CA HIS A 29 9.59 16.63 3.97
C HIS A 29 8.82 15.36 3.64
N GLU A 30 7.53 15.51 3.49
CA GLU A 30 6.63 14.50 2.97
C GLU A 30 7.19 13.87 1.69
N LYS A 31 7.15 12.53 1.61
CA LYS A 31 7.64 11.81 0.43
C LYS A 31 6.80 12.18 -0.80
N THR A 32 7.45 12.28 -1.96
CA THR A 32 6.77 12.70 -3.20
C THR A 32 5.56 11.83 -3.53
N VAL A 33 5.65 10.50 -3.36
CA VAL A 33 4.52 9.60 -3.58
C VAL A 33 3.31 9.92 -2.71
N HIS A 34 3.54 10.30 -1.44
CA HIS A 34 2.46 10.67 -0.52
C HIS A 34 1.76 11.96 -0.98
N ALA A 35 2.54 12.97 -1.35
CA ALA A 35 2.01 14.22 -1.87
C ALA A 35 1.23 14.04 -3.20
N VAL A 36 1.75 13.20 -4.11
CA VAL A 36 1.05 12.89 -5.37
C VAL A 36 -0.27 12.19 -5.10
N LEU A 37 -0.29 11.19 -4.22
CA LEU A 37 -1.52 10.48 -3.88
C LEU A 37 -2.52 11.39 -3.15
N LYS A 38 -2.07 12.29 -2.26
CA LYS A 38 -2.96 13.31 -1.68
C LYS A 38 -3.64 14.15 -2.76
N ASN A 39 -2.87 14.69 -3.70
CA ASN A 39 -3.44 15.48 -4.80
C ASN A 39 -4.32 14.66 -5.75
N TYR A 40 -4.01 13.38 -5.94
CA TYR A 40 -4.84 12.49 -6.76
C TYR A 40 -6.21 12.25 -6.13
N PHE A 41 -6.28 11.96 -4.83
CA PHE A 41 -7.54 11.72 -4.14
C PHE A 41 -8.28 13.02 -3.81
N GLU A 42 -7.55 14.07 -3.43
CA GLU A 42 -8.13 15.36 -3.04
C GLU A 42 -7.20 16.52 -3.44
N PRO A 43 -7.52 17.22 -4.54
CA PRO A 43 -6.70 18.36 -5.00
C PRO A 43 -6.85 19.62 -4.15
N PHE A 44 -7.91 19.70 -3.32
CA PHE A 44 -8.17 20.89 -2.48
C PHE A 44 -7.47 20.76 -1.12
N HIS A 45 -6.57 21.69 -0.84
CA HIS A 45 -5.75 21.68 0.37
C HIS A 45 -6.57 21.83 1.67
N ASP A 46 -7.75 22.48 1.61
CA ASP A 46 -8.60 22.67 2.78
C ASP A 46 -9.14 21.34 3.36
N SER A 47 -9.18 20.28 2.56
CA SER A 47 -9.59 18.96 2.98
C SER A 47 -8.41 18.07 3.44
N GLN A 48 -7.17 18.58 3.36
CA GLN A 48 -5.97 17.84 3.72
C GLN A 48 -5.52 18.15 5.16
N GLU A 49 -4.82 17.21 5.79
CA GLU A 49 -4.18 17.33 7.10
C GLU A 49 -5.12 17.81 8.24
N GLN A 50 -6.34 17.29 8.26
CA GLN A 50 -7.36 17.66 9.24
C GLN A 50 -7.18 16.92 10.56
N LYS A 51 -7.46 17.61 11.69
CA LYS A 51 -7.41 17.01 13.04
C LYS A 51 -8.71 16.32 13.40
N ILE A 52 -8.64 15.03 13.74
CA ILE A 52 -9.76 14.23 14.23
C ILE A 52 -9.30 13.44 15.46
N GLY A 53 -9.97 13.61 16.60
CA GLY A 53 -9.71 12.84 17.81
C GLY A 53 -8.26 12.88 18.31
N GLY A 54 -7.53 13.99 18.05
CA GLY A 54 -6.12 14.15 18.45
C GLY A 54 -5.10 13.67 17.40
N TYR A 55 -5.53 13.04 16.32
CA TYR A 55 -4.71 12.60 15.20
C TYR A 55 -4.89 13.51 13.98
N ILE A 56 -3.90 13.52 13.09
CA ILE A 56 -3.99 14.21 11.80
C ILE A 56 -4.37 13.16 10.76
N ALA A 57 -5.51 13.36 10.09
CA ALA A 57 -5.93 12.60 8.92
C ALA A 57 -5.34 13.24 7.65
N ASP A 58 -4.86 12.41 6.72
CA ASP A 58 -4.25 12.92 5.49
C ASP A 58 -5.27 13.68 4.63
N ILE A 59 -6.48 13.15 4.50
CA ILE A 59 -7.60 13.76 3.79
C ILE A 59 -8.91 13.49 4.56
N VAL A 60 -9.77 14.51 4.63
CA VAL A 60 -11.14 14.40 5.13
C VAL A 60 -12.08 15.01 4.11
N GLY A 61 -12.84 14.16 3.43
CA GLY A 61 -13.76 14.56 2.36
C GLY A 61 -15.19 14.04 2.57
N GLU A 62 -16.06 14.26 1.59
CA GLU A 62 -17.46 13.82 1.64
C GLU A 62 -17.60 12.30 1.76
N ASN A 63 -16.66 11.54 1.22
CA ASN A 63 -16.65 10.07 1.26
C ASN A 63 -15.91 9.48 2.47
N GLY A 64 -15.55 10.31 3.44
CA GLY A 64 -14.88 9.89 4.65
C GLY A 64 -13.41 10.32 4.73
N ILE A 65 -12.64 9.55 5.49
CA ILE A 65 -11.23 9.78 5.75
C ILE A 65 -10.39 8.95 4.78
N ILE A 66 -9.34 9.53 4.21
CA ILE A 66 -8.33 8.80 3.43
C ILE A 66 -6.99 8.93 4.15
N GLU A 67 -6.35 7.78 4.40
CA GLU A 67 -5.01 7.66 4.98
C GLU A 67 -4.05 7.06 3.97
N ILE A 68 -2.99 7.77 3.61
CA ILE A 68 -1.99 7.31 2.63
C ILE A 68 -0.83 6.68 3.37
N GLN A 69 -0.69 5.37 3.26
CA GLN A 69 0.30 4.62 4.01
C GLN A 69 1.28 3.88 3.11
N THR A 70 2.52 4.35 3.06
CA THR A 70 3.58 3.77 2.20
C THR A 70 4.27 2.55 2.81
N GLY A 71 3.78 2.05 3.93
CA GLY A 71 4.29 0.91 4.73
C GLY A 71 4.07 1.13 6.21
N GLN A 72 4.41 0.13 7.05
CA GLN A 72 4.32 0.20 8.51
C GLN A 72 2.89 0.53 9.02
N PHE A 73 1.91 -0.30 8.67
CA PHE A 73 0.51 -0.12 9.12
C PHE A 73 0.35 -0.16 10.65
N SER A 74 1.40 -0.48 11.40
CA SER A 74 1.42 -0.28 12.85
C SER A 74 1.14 1.17 13.26
N HIS A 75 1.48 2.16 12.43
CA HIS A 75 1.18 3.56 12.68
C HIS A 75 -0.31 3.91 12.52
N LEU A 76 -1.08 3.04 11.83
CA LEU A 76 -2.52 3.20 11.68
C LEU A 76 -3.32 2.68 12.88
N THR A 77 -2.74 1.83 13.73
CA THR A 77 -3.48 1.10 14.76
C THR A 77 -4.33 2.03 15.63
N ASP A 78 -3.70 3.07 16.20
CA ASP A 78 -4.39 4.00 17.08
C ASP A 78 -5.30 4.97 16.33
N LYS A 79 -4.92 5.37 15.12
CA LYS A 79 -5.76 6.20 14.23
C LYS A 79 -7.07 5.49 13.89
N LEU A 80 -7.01 4.20 13.51
CA LEU A 80 -8.20 3.42 13.16
C LEU A 80 -9.17 3.26 14.32
N GLU A 81 -8.67 3.12 15.57
CA GLU A 81 -9.53 3.09 16.75
C GLU A 81 -10.34 4.38 16.92
N VAL A 82 -9.78 5.51 16.50
CA VAL A 82 -10.43 6.83 16.61
C VAL A 82 -11.30 7.14 15.39
N PHE A 83 -10.86 6.77 14.20
CA PHE A 83 -11.51 7.19 12.95
C PHE A 83 -12.69 6.29 12.56
N LEU A 84 -12.56 4.96 12.69
CA LEU A 84 -13.59 4.00 12.25
C LEU A 84 -14.95 4.17 12.95
N PRO A 85 -15.03 4.57 14.25
CA PRO A 85 -16.32 4.83 14.89
C PRO A 85 -17.07 6.06 14.36
N VAL A 86 -16.37 7.01 13.75
CA VAL A 86 -16.93 8.30 13.36
C VAL A 86 -17.02 8.51 11.84
N SER A 87 -16.27 7.73 11.05
CA SER A 87 -16.25 7.90 9.60
C SER A 87 -15.81 6.62 8.89
N HIS A 88 -16.14 6.54 7.61
CA HIS A 88 -15.51 5.58 6.72
C HIS A 88 -14.03 5.95 6.51
N VAL A 89 -13.14 4.96 6.52
CA VAL A 89 -11.69 5.14 6.36
C VAL A 89 -11.20 4.31 5.18
N THR A 90 -10.57 4.97 4.21
CA THR A 90 -9.89 4.31 3.10
C THR A 90 -8.38 4.39 3.30
N VAL A 91 -7.72 3.25 3.44
CA VAL A 91 -6.26 3.16 3.49
C VAL A 91 -5.70 3.01 2.09
N VAL A 92 -4.95 4.00 1.62
CA VAL A 92 -4.30 4.00 0.31
C VAL A 92 -2.88 3.45 0.45
N TYR A 93 -2.59 2.39 -0.31
CA TYR A 93 -1.29 1.69 -0.25
C TYR A 93 -0.63 1.64 -1.62
N PRO A 94 0.48 2.37 -1.86
CA PRO A 94 1.21 2.31 -3.13
C PRO A 94 2.10 1.06 -3.20
N VAL A 95 2.03 0.38 -4.36
CA VAL A 95 2.85 -0.77 -4.73
C VAL A 95 3.61 -0.46 -6.01
N TYR A 96 4.92 -0.66 -6.01
CA TYR A 96 5.77 -0.27 -7.13
C TYR A 96 6.03 -1.45 -8.07
N VAL A 97 5.11 -1.68 -9.02
CA VAL A 97 5.19 -2.79 -9.97
C VAL A 97 6.37 -2.69 -10.94
N LYS A 98 6.85 -1.46 -11.17
CA LYS A 98 8.07 -1.21 -11.96
C LYS A 98 8.82 -0.02 -11.39
N LYS A 99 10.13 -0.20 -11.16
CA LYS A 99 11.02 0.81 -10.62
C LYS A 99 12.20 1.05 -11.54
N LYS A 100 12.49 2.31 -11.85
CA LYS A 100 13.78 2.74 -12.39
C LYS A 100 14.63 3.27 -11.23
N ILE A 101 15.78 2.68 -11.00
CA ILE A 101 16.71 3.12 -9.96
C ILE A 101 17.62 4.19 -10.57
N VAL A 102 17.58 5.37 -9.99
CA VAL A 102 18.41 6.53 -10.34
C VAL A 102 19.40 6.77 -9.21
N THR A 103 20.68 6.54 -9.48
CA THR A 103 21.74 6.80 -8.49
C THR A 103 22.28 8.20 -8.69
N ILE A 104 22.27 8.99 -7.62
CA ILE A 104 22.82 10.36 -7.61
C ILE A 104 24.13 10.41 -6.81
N ASP A 105 25.00 11.33 -7.24
CA ASP A 105 26.17 11.73 -6.46
C ASP A 105 25.71 12.43 -5.19
N GLY A 106 26.36 12.15 -4.07
CA GLY A 106 26.01 12.71 -2.78
C GLY A 106 26.50 14.15 -2.55
N GLU A 107 27.47 14.60 -3.34
CA GLU A 107 28.09 15.92 -3.20
C GLU A 107 27.58 16.87 -4.28
N THR A 108 27.54 16.41 -5.54
CA THR A 108 27.15 17.24 -6.69
C THR A 108 25.66 17.18 -7.01
N GLY A 109 24.94 16.15 -6.57
CA GLY A 109 23.55 15.89 -6.96
C GLY A 109 23.38 15.35 -8.39
N GLU A 110 24.49 15.12 -9.13
CA GLU A 110 24.43 14.64 -10.51
C GLU A 110 24.02 13.16 -10.60
N VAL A 111 23.34 12.81 -11.68
CA VAL A 111 22.94 11.43 -11.94
C VAL A 111 24.15 10.60 -12.39
N LYS A 112 24.57 9.65 -11.55
CA LYS A 112 25.65 8.69 -11.84
C LYS A 112 25.21 7.53 -12.71
N SER A 113 24.01 7.01 -12.50
CA SER A 113 23.50 5.86 -13.26
C SER A 113 21.99 5.76 -13.25
N ARG A 114 21.44 5.10 -14.26
CA ARG A 114 20.03 4.72 -14.35
C ARG A 114 19.90 3.27 -14.76
N ARG A 115 19.05 2.50 -14.09
CA ARG A 115 18.77 1.10 -14.45
C ARG A 115 17.37 0.69 -14.02
N THR A 116 16.77 -0.27 -14.70
CA THR A 116 15.53 -0.88 -14.25
C THR A 116 15.79 -1.84 -13.08
N SER A 117 14.96 -1.81 -12.06
CA SER A 117 14.99 -2.78 -10.97
C SER A 117 14.54 -4.15 -11.47
N PRO A 118 15.27 -5.24 -11.16
CA PRO A 118 14.79 -6.59 -11.44
C PRO A 118 13.64 -7.00 -10.48
N LEU A 119 13.53 -6.35 -9.32
CA LEU A 119 12.48 -6.63 -8.35
C LEU A 119 11.20 -5.91 -8.76
N LYS A 120 10.14 -6.69 -8.92
CA LYS A 120 8.78 -6.22 -9.15
C LYS A 120 7.97 -6.49 -7.89
N GLU A 121 7.33 -5.47 -7.35
CA GLU A 121 6.34 -5.62 -6.30
C GLU A 121 5.00 -5.99 -6.93
N THR A 122 4.14 -6.62 -6.16
CA THR A 122 2.79 -6.99 -6.55
C THR A 122 1.81 -6.56 -5.46
N ALA A 123 0.52 -6.53 -5.76
CA ALA A 123 -0.51 -6.19 -4.78
C ALA A 123 -0.44 -7.04 -3.50
N TYR A 124 0.19 -8.21 -3.56
CA TYR A 124 0.39 -9.09 -2.39
C TYR A 124 1.31 -8.52 -1.31
N GLU A 125 2.07 -7.44 -1.61
CA GLU A 125 2.91 -6.78 -0.59
C GLU A 125 2.07 -6.22 0.56
N ILE A 126 0.80 -5.87 0.33
CA ILE A 126 -0.10 -5.38 1.38
C ILE A 126 -0.23 -6.37 2.54
N PHE A 127 -0.19 -7.69 2.28
CA PHE A 127 -0.37 -8.70 3.32
C PHE A 127 0.70 -8.66 4.42
N ARG A 128 1.88 -8.09 4.14
CA ARG A 128 2.91 -7.86 5.15
C ARG A 128 2.49 -6.79 6.14
N GLU A 129 1.80 -5.79 5.64
CA GLU A 129 1.41 -4.60 6.38
C GLU A 129 0.13 -4.82 7.20
N LEU A 130 -0.73 -5.77 6.82
CA LEU A 130 -2.04 -5.97 7.46
C LEU A 130 -1.98 -6.48 8.91
N PHE A 131 -0.92 -7.17 9.33
CA PHE A 131 -0.85 -7.83 10.64
C PHE A 131 -1.20 -6.93 11.84
N PRO A 132 -0.70 -5.67 11.93
CA PRO A 132 -1.03 -4.78 13.05
C PRO A 132 -2.51 -4.38 13.11
N ILE A 133 -3.19 -4.34 11.97
CA ILE A 133 -4.57 -3.86 11.83
C ILE A 133 -5.56 -4.96 11.47
N CYS A 134 -5.12 -6.24 11.49
CA CYS A 134 -5.95 -7.37 11.03
C CYS A 134 -7.31 -7.47 11.76
N ARG A 135 -7.40 -7.02 13.03
CA ARG A 135 -8.66 -6.99 13.79
C ARG A 135 -9.76 -6.09 13.19
N HIS A 136 -9.37 -5.17 12.29
CA HIS A 136 -10.30 -4.25 11.64
C HIS A 136 -10.74 -4.68 10.24
N LEU A 137 -10.19 -5.79 9.68
CA LEU A 137 -10.42 -6.17 8.28
C LEU A 137 -11.89 -6.51 7.95
N THR A 138 -12.71 -6.81 8.96
CA THR A 138 -14.15 -7.03 8.81
C THR A 138 -14.99 -5.82 9.20
N ASN A 139 -14.37 -4.68 9.52
CA ASN A 139 -15.10 -3.47 9.84
C ASN A 139 -15.68 -2.86 8.57
N ALA A 140 -17.00 -2.63 8.55
CA ALA A 140 -17.71 -2.07 7.39
C ALA A 140 -17.27 -0.63 7.02
N ASN A 141 -16.62 0.08 7.94
CA ASN A 141 -16.10 1.42 7.73
C ASN A 141 -14.63 1.41 7.26
N LEU A 142 -14.01 0.24 6.99
CA LEU A 142 -12.63 0.15 6.52
C LEU A 142 -12.56 -0.34 5.08
N SER A 143 -11.91 0.43 4.22
CA SER A 143 -11.59 0.07 2.85
C SER A 143 -10.11 0.23 2.56
N PHE A 144 -9.65 -0.40 1.48
CA PHE A 144 -8.29 -0.24 0.97
C PHE A 144 -8.32 0.12 -0.52
N ALA A 145 -7.39 1.00 -0.92
CA ALA A 145 -7.08 1.29 -2.32
C ALA A 145 -5.60 0.96 -2.55
N ILE A 146 -5.34 -0.15 -3.24
CA ILE A 146 -3.98 -0.59 -3.58
C ILE A 146 -3.62 0.01 -4.93
N MET A 147 -2.68 0.96 -4.92
CA MET A 147 -2.29 1.73 -6.10
C MET A 147 -1.07 1.08 -6.76
N LEU A 148 -1.24 0.48 -7.94
CA LEU A 148 -0.14 -0.13 -8.71
C LEU A 148 0.57 0.94 -9.53
N LEU A 149 1.79 1.30 -9.13
CA LEU A 149 2.53 2.43 -9.68
C LEU A 149 3.82 2.01 -10.37
N GLU A 150 4.22 2.75 -11.42
CA GLU A 150 5.61 2.87 -11.84
C GLU A 150 6.27 4.05 -11.13
N CYS A 151 7.56 3.97 -10.82
CA CYS A 151 8.29 5.07 -10.20
C CYS A 151 9.77 5.12 -10.57
N ASP A 152 10.36 6.29 -10.45
CA ASP A 152 11.78 6.53 -10.39
C ASP A 152 12.21 6.56 -8.92
N GLU A 153 13.03 5.58 -8.49
CA GLU A 153 13.56 5.48 -7.14
C GLU A 153 14.96 6.10 -7.09
N TYR A 154 15.06 7.26 -6.47
CA TYR A 154 16.31 7.97 -6.29
C TYR A 154 17.09 7.41 -5.11
N ARG A 155 18.36 7.07 -5.35
CA ARG A 155 19.27 6.52 -4.36
C ARG A 155 20.54 7.34 -4.24
N ILE A 156 21.02 7.46 -2.99
CA ILE A 156 22.18 8.24 -2.62
C ILE A 156 23.07 7.46 -1.65
N PRO A 157 24.38 7.70 -1.59
CA PRO A 157 25.23 7.17 -0.52
C PRO A 157 24.67 7.53 0.86
N PRO A 158 24.63 6.57 1.82
CA PRO A 158 24.04 6.81 3.15
C PRO A 158 24.67 7.97 3.91
N GLU A 159 25.99 8.13 3.77
CA GLU A 159 26.78 9.20 4.40
C GLU A 159 26.35 10.59 3.95
N SER A 160 25.87 10.74 2.72
CA SER A 160 25.39 12.03 2.18
C SER A 160 24.10 12.53 2.87
N ILE A 161 23.40 11.67 3.60
CA ILE A 161 22.18 11.99 4.35
C ILE A 161 22.36 11.73 5.86
N GLY A 162 23.59 11.78 6.36
CA GLY A 162 23.91 11.60 7.80
C GLY A 162 23.70 10.18 8.34
N LYS A 163 23.53 9.18 7.47
CA LYS A 163 23.43 7.78 7.87
C LYS A 163 24.79 7.09 7.81
N LYS A 164 25.04 6.17 8.75
CA LYS A 164 26.26 5.37 8.73
C LYS A 164 26.31 4.48 7.49
N LYS A 165 27.48 4.41 6.85
CA LYS A 165 27.76 3.46 5.77
C LYS A 165 27.52 2.04 6.27
N ASN A 166 26.69 1.28 5.56
CA ASN A 166 26.47 -0.11 5.91
C ASN A 166 27.60 -1.00 5.35
N ARG A 167 27.86 -2.15 5.99
CA ARG A 167 28.93 -3.10 5.57
C ARG A 167 28.81 -3.59 4.12
N ARG A 168 27.64 -3.47 3.50
CA ARG A 168 27.37 -3.93 2.12
C ARG A 168 27.39 -2.82 1.09
N GLY A 169 27.75 -1.58 1.45
CA GLY A 169 27.79 -0.43 0.55
C GLY A 169 26.43 -0.09 -0.11
N ARG A 170 25.32 -0.50 0.51
CA ARG A 170 23.98 -0.26 -0.06
C ARG A 170 23.65 1.22 -0.02
N LEU A 171 23.20 1.74 -1.16
CA LEU A 171 22.67 3.08 -1.27
C LEU A 171 21.35 3.20 -0.48
N SER A 172 21.12 4.37 0.11
CA SER A 172 19.86 4.72 0.76
C SER A 172 18.86 5.22 -0.28
N VAL A 173 17.60 4.84 -0.13
CA VAL A 173 16.51 5.47 -0.88
C VAL A 173 16.30 6.87 -0.34
N LEU A 174 16.43 7.85 -1.22
CA LEU A 174 16.18 9.26 -0.95
C LEU A 174 14.69 9.53 -1.11
N ASP A 175 14.15 9.25 -2.30
CA ASP A 175 12.74 9.43 -2.62
C ASP A 175 12.28 8.47 -3.72
N ARG A 176 10.94 8.35 -3.87
CA ARG A 176 10.27 7.65 -4.97
C ARG A 176 9.32 8.62 -5.64
N ILE A 177 9.59 8.89 -6.91
CA ILE A 177 8.77 9.79 -7.73
C ILE A 177 7.88 8.92 -8.61
N PRO A 178 6.56 8.89 -8.39
CA PRO A 178 5.62 8.18 -9.24
C PRO A 178 5.67 8.73 -10.67
N THR A 179 5.65 7.83 -11.66
CA THR A 179 5.70 8.20 -13.08
C THR A 179 4.47 7.73 -13.84
N ALA A 180 3.77 6.72 -13.36
CA ALA A 180 2.51 6.26 -13.95
C ALA A 180 1.66 5.50 -12.93
N LEU A 181 0.34 5.62 -13.06
CA LEU A 181 -0.65 4.75 -12.44
C LEU A 181 -0.99 3.63 -13.42
N ILE A 182 -0.73 2.40 -13.02
CA ILE A 182 -0.98 1.21 -13.85
C ILE A 182 -2.38 0.69 -13.63
N ASP A 183 -2.77 0.52 -12.35
CA ASP A 183 -4.08 0.01 -11.96
C ASP A 183 -4.39 0.35 -10.49
N GLU A 184 -5.66 0.18 -10.12
CA GLU A 184 -6.17 0.33 -8.76
C GLU A 184 -6.96 -0.91 -8.36
N ILE A 185 -6.68 -1.46 -7.19
CA ILE A 185 -7.45 -2.57 -6.61
C ILE A 185 -8.13 -2.02 -5.35
N HIS A 186 -9.47 -2.01 -5.39
CA HIS A 186 -10.28 -1.55 -4.27
C HIS A 186 -10.84 -2.74 -3.49
N ILE A 187 -10.66 -2.68 -2.17
CA ILE A 187 -11.21 -3.64 -1.21
C ILE A 187 -12.15 -2.86 -0.31
N ASN A 188 -13.43 -2.90 -0.61
CA ASN A 188 -14.48 -2.16 0.11
C ASN A 188 -15.24 -3.02 1.10
N CYS A 189 -15.17 -4.33 0.93
CA CYS A 189 -15.79 -5.31 1.82
C CYS A 189 -14.89 -6.56 1.94
N PRO A 190 -15.15 -7.46 2.91
CA PRO A 190 -14.40 -8.70 3.09
C PRO A 190 -14.32 -9.56 1.82
N GLU A 191 -15.36 -9.59 1.02
CA GLU A 191 -15.46 -10.40 -0.20
C GLU A 191 -14.49 -9.92 -1.29
N ASP A 192 -14.16 -8.62 -1.33
CA ASP A 192 -13.26 -8.03 -2.33
C ASP A 192 -11.82 -8.57 -2.24
N TRP A 193 -11.42 -9.16 -1.11
CA TRP A 193 -10.14 -9.85 -0.99
C TRP A 193 -9.98 -11.00 -1.97
N GLU A 194 -11.09 -11.51 -2.57
CA GLU A 194 -11.05 -12.52 -3.63
C GLU A 194 -10.24 -12.06 -4.84
N GLN A 195 -10.21 -10.77 -5.13
CA GLN A 195 -9.40 -10.20 -6.22
C GLN A 195 -7.91 -10.55 -6.10
N LEU A 196 -7.42 -10.69 -4.86
CA LEU A 196 -6.03 -11.08 -4.57
C LEU A 196 -5.89 -12.58 -4.23
N ILE A 197 -7.00 -13.24 -3.90
CA ILE A 197 -7.00 -14.66 -3.58
C ILE A 197 -7.96 -15.37 -4.53
N PRO A 198 -7.53 -15.64 -5.78
CA PRO A 198 -8.37 -16.27 -6.79
C PRO A 198 -8.62 -17.76 -6.48
N CYS A 199 -8.97 -18.04 -5.26
CA CYS A 199 -9.17 -19.37 -4.73
C CYS A 199 -10.57 -19.53 -4.18
N LEU A 200 -11.51 -19.78 -5.06
CA LEU A 200 -12.50 -20.81 -4.83
C LEU A 200 -13.28 -20.72 -3.53
N PHE A 201 -14.33 -19.96 -3.59
CA PHE A 201 -15.40 -20.03 -2.59
C PHE A 201 -15.95 -21.43 -2.36
N GLU A 202 -15.75 -22.39 -3.29
CA GLU A 202 -16.40 -23.68 -3.27
C GLU A 202 -15.58 -24.84 -2.65
N LYS A 203 -14.27 -24.69 -2.53
CA LYS A 203 -13.39 -25.77 -2.04
C LYS A 203 -12.37 -25.28 -1.05
N ASP A 204 -12.02 -26.15 -0.11
CA ASP A 204 -10.91 -25.93 0.79
C ASP A 204 -9.59 -25.89 0.02
N TYR A 205 -8.72 -24.95 0.34
CA TYR A 205 -7.42 -24.78 -0.28
C TYR A 205 -6.31 -24.65 0.74
N THR A 206 -5.13 -25.08 0.38
CA THR A 206 -3.91 -24.94 1.17
C THR A 206 -3.10 -23.73 0.74
N THR A 207 -2.08 -23.38 1.52
CA THR A 207 -1.07 -22.36 1.12
C THR A 207 -0.41 -22.71 -0.22
N ALA A 208 -0.19 -24.00 -0.50
CA ALA A 208 0.38 -24.43 -1.77
C ALA A 208 -0.57 -24.20 -2.94
N ASP A 209 -1.87 -24.46 -2.76
CA ASP A 209 -2.88 -24.22 -3.79
C ASP A 209 -2.99 -22.73 -4.12
N LEU A 210 -2.97 -21.86 -3.10
CA LEU A 210 -2.95 -20.39 -3.31
C LEU A 210 -1.68 -19.97 -4.05
N ALA A 211 -0.51 -20.44 -3.62
CA ALA A 211 0.76 -20.06 -4.25
C ALA A 211 0.78 -20.37 -5.75
N VAL A 212 0.32 -21.56 -6.14
CA VAL A 212 0.25 -21.99 -7.54
C VAL A 212 -0.76 -21.15 -8.34
N ARG A 213 -1.96 -20.91 -7.80
CA ARG A 213 -3.01 -20.20 -8.53
C ARG A 213 -2.74 -18.70 -8.69
N ALA A 214 -2.22 -18.09 -7.64
CA ALA A 214 -1.89 -16.67 -7.65
C ALA A 214 -0.51 -16.38 -8.29
N GLY A 215 0.27 -17.41 -8.63
CA GLY A 215 1.61 -17.24 -9.19
C GLY A 215 2.61 -16.57 -8.22
N ILE A 216 2.44 -16.80 -6.91
CA ILE A 216 3.25 -16.19 -5.84
C ILE A 216 4.07 -17.23 -5.08
N SER A 217 5.03 -16.77 -4.28
CA SER A 217 5.80 -17.66 -3.42
C SER A 217 4.93 -18.28 -2.32
N ARG A 218 5.31 -19.48 -1.82
CA ARG A 218 4.65 -20.08 -0.67
C ARG A 218 4.71 -19.21 0.58
N GLU A 219 5.79 -18.45 0.74
CA GLU A 219 5.95 -17.51 1.85
C GLU A 219 4.91 -16.39 1.77
N THR A 220 4.75 -15.77 0.60
CA THR A 220 3.73 -14.74 0.35
C THR A 220 2.31 -15.31 0.56
N ALA A 221 2.02 -16.50 0.04
CA ALA A 221 0.73 -17.16 0.22
C ALA A 221 0.45 -17.48 1.71
N SER A 222 1.46 -17.92 2.46
CA SER A 222 1.34 -18.16 3.89
C SER A 222 1.06 -16.88 4.68
N MET A 223 1.72 -15.79 4.30
CA MET A 223 1.53 -14.47 4.88
C MET A 223 0.11 -13.96 4.64
N ALA A 224 -0.36 -14.04 3.39
CA ALA A 224 -1.71 -13.65 2.99
C ALA A 224 -2.77 -14.40 3.80
N LEU A 225 -2.71 -15.74 3.80
CA LEU A 225 -3.66 -16.58 4.55
C LEU A 225 -3.61 -16.34 6.06
N SER A 226 -2.42 -16.08 6.61
CA SER A 226 -2.28 -15.80 8.04
C SER A 226 -2.90 -14.46 8.42
N ALA A 227 -2.70 -13.41 7.60
CA ALA A 227 -3.29 -12.09 7.83
C ALA A 227 -4.82 -12.16 7.72
N LEU A 228 -5.34 -12.77 6.65
CA LEU A 228 -6.78 -12.90 6.42
C LEU A 228 -7.47 -13.82 7.44
N PHE A 229 -6.80 -14.88 7.88
CA PHE A 229 -7.32 -15.73 8.97
C PHE A 229 -7.44 -14.96 10.29
N ARG A 230 -6.41 -14.19 10.66
CA ARG A 230 -6.46 -13.34 11.85
C ARG A 230 -7.50 -12.23 11.73
N GLY A 231 -7.73 -11.75 10.53
CA GLY A 231 -8.73 -10.72 10.22
C GLY A 231 -10.16 -11.26 10.06
N GLY A 232 -10.39 -12.58 10.19
CA GLY A 232 -11.71 -13.16 10.08
C GLY A 232 -12.26 -13.29 8.65
N ILE A 233 -11.42 -13.03 7.63
CA ILE A 233 -11.80 -13.12 6.21
C ILE A 233 -11.84 -14.57 5.73
N VAL A 234 -10.91 -15.39 6.20
CA VAL A 234 -10.86 -16.84 5.92
C VAL A 234 -10.91 -17.63 7.21
N SER A 235 -11.51 -18.82 7.17
CA SER A 235 -11.53 -19.77 8.28
C SER A 235 -10.63 -20.98 7.98
N ARG A 236 -10.08 -21.62 9.02
CA ARG A 236 -9.44 -22.92 8.89
C ARG A 236 -10.50 -24.00 8.97
N THR A 237 -10.51 -24.89 7.97
CA THR A 237 -11.50 -25.98 7.88
C THR A 237 -10.93 -27.35 8.29
N GLY A 238 -9.60 -27.51 8.29
CA GLY A 238 -8.96 -28.76 8.64
C GLY A 238 -7.49 -28.83 8.24
N LYS A 239 -7.01 -30.01 7.90
CA LYS A 239 -5.66 -30.29 7.40
C LYS A 239 -5.68 -31.27 6.24
N LYS A 240 -4.82 -31.04 5.25
CA LYS A 240 -4.55 -31.95 4.14
C LYS A 240 -3.04 -32.16 4.04
N GLY A 241 -2.57 -33.42 4.23
CA GLY A 241 -1.13 -33.71 4.19
C GLY A 241 -0.29 -32.90 5.20
N GLY A 242 -0.86 -32.61 6.40
CA GLY A 242 -0.20 -31.82 7.44
C GLY A 242 -0.36 -30.30 7.30
N ALA A 243 -0.71 -29.79 6.11
CA ALA A 243 -0.97 -28.38 5.87
C ALA A 243 -2.40 -27.98 6.26
N TYR A 244 -2.56 -26.79 6.84
CA TYR A 244 -3.91 -26.26 7.10
C TYR A 244 -4.65 -26.01 5.78
N THR A 245 -5.96 -26.27 5.81
CA THR A 245 -6.92 -25.92 4.76
C THR A 245 -7.73 -24.70 5.19
N TYR A 246 -8.03 -23.84 4.24
CA TYR A 246 -8.72 -22.58 4.43
C TYR A 246 -9.92 -22.47 3.50
N ARG A 247 -10.93 -21.73 3.95
CA ARG A 247 -12.11 -21.35 3.17
C ARG A 247 -12.43 -19.89 3.43
N PHE A 248 -12.91 -19.19 2.42
CA PHE A 248 -13.43 -17.84 2.58
C PHE A 248 -14.67 -17.87 3.49
N PHE A 249 -14.77 -16.89 4.39
CA PHE A 249 -15.95 -16.78 5.24
C PHE A 249 -17.04 -16.02 4.47
N ARG A 250 -18.06 -16.77 3.96
CA ARG A 250 -19.29 -16.14 3.47
C ARG A 250 -20.23 -15.94 4.66
N GLN A 251 -20.70 -14.73 4.87
CA GLN A 251 -21.90 -14.56 5.67
C GLN A 251 -23.06 -15.30 4.95
N PRO A 252 -23.89 -16.07 5.67
CA PRO A 252 -25.07 -16.66 5.04
C PRO A 252 -25.91 -15.49 4.49
N GLU A 253 -26.24 -15.58 3.20
CA GLU A 253 -27.22 -14.69 2.60
C GLU A 253 -28.51 -14.89 3.40
N TYR A 254 -28.90 -13.87 4.17
CA TYR A 254 -30.24 -13.82 4.70
C TYR A 254 -31.14 -13.55 3.50
N TYR A 255 -31.75 -14.62 2.96
CA TYR A 255 -32.91 -14.47 2.10
C TYR A 255 -33.98 -13.80 2.96
N SER A 256 -34.26 -12.52 2.74
CA SER A 256 -35.48 -11.86 3.19
C SER A 256 -36.60 -12.39 2.28
N ASP A 257 -37.40 -13.28 2.84
CA ASP A 257 -38.67 -13.69 2.30
C ASP A 257 -39.66 -12.51 2.13
#